data_c88349bd12e1b36f27c679c0cb91b163
#
_entry.id   c88349bd12e1b36f27c679c0cb91b163
#
_cell.length_a   1.000
_cell.length_b   1.000
_cell.length_c   1.000
_cell.angle_alpha   90.00
_cell.angle_beta   90.00
_cell.angle_gamma   90.00
#
_symmetry.space_group_name_H-M   'P 1'
#
loop_
_entity.id
_entity.type
_entity.pdbx_description
1 polymer ?
#
loop_
_entity_poly.entity_id
_entity_poly.type
_entity_poly.pdbx_seq_one_letter_code
_entity_poly.pdbx_strand_id
1 'polypeptide(L)'
;IENPEWIRYDFNRIFHDASLFFDDDGTPYVIYGGGDVWITELEKDCSKVKEGGVDQLLLNSGIAEGLSGAEGSHFYKIDGTYYLMMISYATNVPGVARCQLCFRCDELLGEYEGKVVLCDSMDYYGNGVAQGGIVETPDGDWYALLFQDHGAVGRIPVLQPVTWEDGWPIVGVDGEAVSEIEVKSDKTEWTESTLMYSDEFDYTENELDLHWQWNHNPDNDNWSVTDREGWFRITTSRTDADIFHARNSLTQRTEGPYCTTEVLLDTSGLNPGDYAGISAFQSFAGMVGAYVGDDGQKYVYFAHQTRGQEQDLVRDEELNQDLVYLKI
;
A
#
# COMPACT_ATOMS: atom_id res chain seq x y z
N ILE A 1 -12.42 17.37 -2.10
CA ILE A 1 -11.94 16.19 -2.85
C ILE A 1 -13.04 15.69 -3.80
N GLU A 2 -14.30 16.04 -3.58
CA GLU A 2 -15.40 15.69 -4.47
C GLU A 2 -15.22 16.37 -5.84
N ASN A 3 -15.16 15.60 -6.91
CA ASN A 3 -14.96 16.04 -8.30
C ASN A 3 -13.71 16.92 -8.54
N PRO A 4 -12.50 16.50 -8.17
CA PRO A 4 -11.30 17.27 -8.37
C PRO A 4 -10.95 17.34 -9.87
N GLU A 5 -10.59 18.54 -10.34
CA GLU A 5 -9.85 18.66 -11.58
C GLU A 5 -8.36 18.42 -11.29
N TRP A 6 -7.82 17.29 -11.73
CA TRP A 6 -6.43 16.94 -11.54
C TRP A 6 -5.55 17.55 -12.62
N ILE A 7 -4.49 18.26 -12.20
CA ILE A 7 -3.43 18.73 -13.09
C ILE A 7 -2.20 17.86 -12.86
N ARG A 8 -1.70 17.24 -13.91
CA ARG A 8 -0.47 16.45 -13.87
C ARG A 8 0.73 17.28 -14.28
N TYR A 9 1.77 17.27 -13.45
CA TYR A 9 3.08 17.83 -13.74
C TYR A 9 4.14 16.71 -13.80
N ASP A 10 4.97 16.72 -14.85
CA ASP A 10 6.06 15.77 -15.04
C ASP A 10 7.40 16.46 -14.76
N PHE A 11 8.12 15.97 -13.76
CA PHE A 11 9.37 16.59 -13.28
C PHE A 11 10.63 16.10 -14.00
N ASN A 12 10.54 15.08 -14.87
CA ASN A 12 11.69 14.37 -15.47
C ASN A 12 12.73 13.89 -14.44
N ARG A 13 12.28 13.63 -13.20
CA ARG A 13 13.08 13.21 -12.05
C ARG A 13 12.26 12.23 -11.22
N ILE A 14 12.93 11.24 -10.62
CA ILE A 14 12.33 10.35 -9.66
C ILE A 14 12.52 10.95 -8.27
N PHE A 15 11.43 11.23 -7.58
CA PHE A 15 11.38 11.55 -6.17
C PHE A 15 10.99 10.27 -5.41
N HIS A 16 12.00 9.45 -5.08
CA HIS A 16 11.77 8.18 -4.39
C HIS A 16 11.29 8.44 -2.96
N ASP A 17 10.14 7.85 -2.60
CA ASP A 17 9.53 7.93 -1.25
C ASP A 17 9.49 9.36 -0.69
N ALA A 18 8.91 10.25 -1.47
CA ALA A 18 8.97 11.69 -1.23
C ALA A 18 7.95 12.19 -0.21
N SER A 19 8.35 13.20 0.57
CA SER A 19 7.50 14.08 1.36
C SER A 19 7.45 15.46 0.72
N LEU A 20 6.25 16.00 0.53
CA LEU A 20 6.05 17.41 0.17
C LEU A 20 5.92 18.23 1.45
N PHE A 21 6.75 19.26 1.58
CA PHE A 21 6.79 20.14 2.74
C PHE A 21 6.67 21.60 2.33
N PHE A 22 5.92 22.38 3.09
CA PHE A 22 5.83 23.82 2.93
C PHE A 22 6.42 24.48 4.19
N ASP A 23 7.46 25.30 4.02
CA ASP A 23 8.01 26.05 5.13
C ASP A 23 7.11 27.24 5.50
N ASP A 24 7.40 27.92 6.60
CA ASP A 24 6.59 29.02 7.16
C ASP A 24 6.34 30.17 6.18
N ASP A 25 7.24 30.41 5.23
CA ASP A 25 7.10 31.41 4.17
C ASP A 25 6.30 30.93 2.96
N GLY A 26 5.78 29.69 3.03
CA GLY A 26 5.05 29.02 1.96
C GLY A 26 5.92 28.49 0.84
N THR A 27 7.24 28.38 1.03
CA THR A 27 8.14 27.78 0.05
C THR A 27 7.99 26.25 0.06
N PRO A 28 7.66 25.61 -1.09
CA PRO A 28 7.50 24.18 -1.16
C PRO A 28 8.83 23.48 -1.42
N TYR A 29 9.05 22.39 -0.70
CA TYR A 29 10.19 21.49 -0.85
C TYR A 29 9.72 20.04 -1.00
N VAL A 30 10.48 19.25 -1.78
CA VAL A 30 10.37 17.80 -1.80
C VAL A 30 11.59 17.20 -1.10
N ILE A 31 11.37 16.39 -0.09
CA ILE A 31 12.39 15.63 0.63
C ILE A 31 12.25 14.16 0.21
N TYR A 32 13.31 13.53 -0.30
CA TYR A 32 13.23 12.22 -0.93
C TYR A 32 14.58 11.49 -0.92
N GLY A 33 14.54 10.21 -1.22
CA GLY A 33 15.74 9.37 -1.39
C GLY A 33 15.77 8.15 -0.50
N GLY A 34 16.82 7.37 -0.64
CA GLY A 34 17.09 6.17 0.13
C GLY A 34 18.57 6.12 0.54
N GLY A 35 18.86 6.18 1.84
CA GLY A 35 20.22 6.34 2.38
C GLY A 35 20.74 7.77 2.30
N ASP A 36 20.97 8.26 1.11
CA ASP A 36 21.19 9.68 0.83
C ASP A 36 19.84 10.37 0.63
N VAL A 37 19.54 11.33 1.49
CA VAL A 37 18.28 12.09 1.49
C VAL A 37 18.54 13.45 0.87
N TRP A 38 17.74 13.78 -0.12
CA TRP A 38 17.84 15.03 -0.88
C TRP A 38 16.68 15.97 -0.55
N ILE A 39 16.92 17.26 -0.70
CA ILE A 39 15.92 18.31 -0.67
C ILE A 39 15.95 19.10 -1.97
N THR A 40 14.76 19.32 -2.55
CA THR A 40 14.60 20.08 -3.79
C THR A 40 13.49 21.11 -3.61
N GLU A 41 13.79 22.38 -3.87
CA GLU A 41 12.82 23.48 -3.88
C GLU A 41 11.98 23.44 -5.15
N LEU A 42 10.67 23.59 -5.01
CA LEU A 42 9.74 23.72 -6.11
C LEU A 42 9.30 25.17 -6.32
N GLU A 43 8.75 25.46 -7.49
CA GLU A 43 7.98 26.71 -7.67
C GLU A 43 6.78 26.72 -6.72
N LYS A 44 6.29 27.93 -6.37
CA LYS A 44 5.22 28.09 -5.35
C LYS A 44 3.92 27.36 -5.68
N ASP A 45 3.66 27.06 -6.93
CA ASP A 45 2.52 26.26 -7.39
C ASP A 45 2.83 24.77 -7.52
N CYS A 46 4.00 24.34 -7.08
CA CYS A 46 4.52 22.98 -7.15
C CYS A 46 4.59 22.38 -8.57
N SER A 47 4.52 23.19 -9.63
CA SER A 47 4.45 22.73 -11.02
C SER A 47 5.76 22.20 -11.56
N LYS A 48 6.90 22.64 -11.02
CA LYS A 48 8.26 22.25 -11.44
C LYS A 48 9.31 22.57 -10.38
N VAL A 49 10.50 22.01 -10.55
CA VAL A 49 11.67 22.38 -9.75
C VAL A 49 12.01 23.85 -10.02
N LYS A 50 12.28 24.59 -8.95
CA LYS A 50 12.62 26.01 -9.04
C LYS A 50 14.04 26.20 -9.59
N GLU A 51 14.18 26.96 -10.64
CA GLU A 51 15.48 27.25 -11.22
C GLU A 51 16.33 28.12 -10.26
N GLY A 52 17.53 27.63 -9.93
CA GLY A 52 18.43 28.31 -8.98
C GLY A 52 17.97 28.23 -7.52
N GLY A 53 16.90 27.47 -7.22
CA GLY A 53 16.47 27.15 -5.88
C GLY A 53 17.36 26.09 -5.19
N VAL A 54 16.95 25.67 -3.99
CA VAL A 54 17.63 24.59 -3.26
C VAL A 54 17.48 23.27 -4.01
N ASP A 55 18.60 22.59 -4.30
CA ASP A 55 18.61 21.25 -4.89
C ASP A 55 19.92 20.55 -4.46
N GLN A 56 19.92 19.91 -3.30
CA GLN A 56 21.12 19.37 -2.70
C GLN A 56 20.86 18.16 -1.79
N LEU A 57 21.94 17.47 -1.43
CA LEU A 57 21.95 16.49 -0.36
C LEU A 57 21.59 17.20 0.96
N LEU A 58 20.56 16.68 1.66
CA LEU A 58 20.15 17.15 2.97
C LEU A 58 20.94 16.45 4.08
N LEU A 59 20.94 15.10 4.05
CA LEU A 59 21.66 14.30 5.00
C LEU A 59 21.93 12.88 4.45
N ASN A 60 22.83 12.14 5.09
CA ASN A 60 22.95 10.70 4.94
C ASN A 60 22.35 10.01 6.18
N SER A 61 21.48 9.04 5.97
CA SER A 61 20.74 8.38 7.06
C SER A 61 21.61 7.63 8.06
N GLY A 62 22.87 7.31 7.70
CA GLY A 62 23.85 6.67 8.58
C GLY A 62 24.22 7.47 9.82
N ILE A 63 23.90 8.78 9.89
CA ILE A 63 24.07 9.57 11.12
C ILE A 63 23.17 9.08 12.26
N ALA A 64 22.07 8.37 11.98
CA ALA A 64 21.26 7.70 12.99
C ALA A 64 21.89 6.35 13.34
N GLU A 65 22.75 6.32 14.33
CA GLU A 65 23.36 5.12 14.91
C GLU A 65 24.07 4.19 13.89
N GLY A 66 24.49 4.74 12.74
CA GLY A 66 25.11 3.98 11.65
C GLY A 66 24.12 3.21 10.77
N LEU A 67 22.81 3.38 10.95
CA LEU A 67 21.76 2.72 10.17
C LEU A 67 21.56 3.43 8.84
N SER A 68 22.28 3.02 7.82
CA SER A 68 22.18 3.55 6.46
C SER A 68 21.06 2.89 5.65
N GLY A 69 20.65 3.53 4.54
CA GLY A 69 19.65 2.98 3.62
C GLY A 69 18.21 3.24 4.04
N ALA A 70 17.97 4.23 4.92
CA ALA A 70 16.61 4.63 5.29
C ALA A 70 15.86 5.27 4.12
N GLU A 71 14.54 5.06 4.06
CA GLU A 71 13.62 5.60 3.05
C GLU A 71 12.26 5.96 3.66
N GLY A 72 11.28 6.37 2.86
CA GLY A 72 9.93 6.68 3.35
C GLY A 72 9.85 7.98 4.12
N SER A 73 10.24 9.08 3.50
CA SER A 73 10.34 10.41 4.11
C SER A 73 8.98 10.96 4.57
N HIS A 74 8.90 11.40 5.83
CA HIS A 74 7.83 12.25 6.36
C HIS A 74 8.47 13.43 7.06
N PHE A 75 8.32 14.63 6.51
CA PHE A 75 9.03 15.82 6.93
C PHE A 75 8.11 16.84 7.57
N TYR A 76 8.54 17.42 8.68
CA TYR A 76 7.76 18.35 9.51
C TYR A 76 8.60 19.52 10.00
N LYS A 77 7.92 20.62 10.35
CA LYS A 77 8.46 21.66 11.22
C LYS A 77 7.53 21.77 12.43
N ILE A 78 8.05 21.50 13.61
CA ILE A 78 7.30 21.48 14.87
C ILE A 78 8.05 22.36 15.86
N ASP A 79 7.39 23.40 16.38
CA ASP A 79 7.96 24.37 17.31
C ASP A 79 9.31 24.98 16.86
N GLY A 80 9.48 25.16 15.55
CA GLY A 80 10.66 25.77 14.94
C GLY A 80 11.79 24.77 14.58
N THR A 81 11.71 23.53 15.03
CA THR A 81 12.66 22.46 14.69
C THR A 81 12.15 21.61 13.54
N TYR A 82 13.01 21.28 12.60
CA TYR A 82 12.71 20.39 11.47
C TYR A 82 12.90 18.95 11.86
N TYR A 83 11.95 18.09 11.51
CA TYR A 83 11.94 16.65 11.77
C TYR A 83 11.76 15.87 10.50
N LEU A 84 12.50 14.78 10.34
CA LEU A 84 12.34 13.82 9.26
C LEU A 84 12.19 12.43 9.84
N MET A 85 11.04 11.80 9.62
CA MET A 85 10.77 10.42 9.99
C MET A 85 11.03 9.51 8.80
N MET A 86 11.73 8.37 9.01
CA MET A 86 12.05 7.40 7.96
C MET A 86 12.09 5.98 8.51
N ILE A 87 11.83 5.00 7.64
CA ILE A 87 12.10 3.59 7.95
C ILE A 87 13.55 3.24 7.64
N SER A 88 14.18 2.43 8.48
CA SER A 88 15.44 1.76 8.17
C SER A 88 15.25 0.25 8.09
N TYR A 89 15.82 -0.37 7.05
CA TYR A 89 15.90 -1.83 6.93
C TYR A 89 17.14 -2.42 7.64
N ALA A 90 18.04 -1.57 8.10
CA ALA A 90 19.11 -1.94 8.99
C ALA A 90 18.71 -1.66 10.45
N THR A 91 19.13 -2.52 11.37
CA THR A 91 18.79 -2.41 12.79
C THR A 91 19.91 -2.96 13.66
N ASN A 92 20.07 -2.39 14.83
CA ASN A 92 20.99 -2.87 15.87
C ASN A 92 20.30 -3.82 16.86
N VAL A 93 18.97 -4.00 16.73
CA VAL A 93 18.17 -4.86 17.61
C VAL A 93 18.08 -6.28 17.01
N PRO A 94 18.63 -7.30 17.68
CA PRO A 94 18.56 -8.67 17.20
C PRO A 94 17.11 -9.15 17.04
N GLY A 95 16.80 -9.74 15.87
CA GLY A 95 15.49 -10.31 15.60
C GLY A 95 14.44 -9.31 15.09
N VAL A 96 14.81 -8.03 14.97
CA VAL A 96 13.93 -7.01 14.35
C VAL A 96 14.54 -6.57 13.03
N ALA A 97 13.77 -6.61 11.94
CA ALA A 97 14.26 -6.32 10.60
C ALA A 97 14.15 -4.85 10.18
N ARG A 98 13.41 -4.02 10.95
CA ARG A 98 13.13 -2.62 10.60
C ARG A 98 12.98 -1.78 11.85
N CYS A 99 13.42 -0.52 11.76
CA CYS A 99 13.26 0.49 12.80
C CYS A 99 12.71 1.79 12.21
N GLN A 100 12.02 2.56 13.05
CA GLN A 100 11.65 3.94 12.75
C GLN A 100 12.78 4.86 13.21
N LEU A 101 13.28 5.65 12.28
CA LEU A 101 14.27 6.70 12.55
C LEU A 101 13.58 8.05 12.61
N CYS A 102 14.17 8.96 13.38
CA CYS A 102 13.88 10.39 13.34
C CYS A 102 15.20 11.17 13.21
N PHE A 103 15.20 12.17 12.34
CA PHE A 103 16.28 13.15 12.21
C PHE A 103 15.73 14.51 12.59
N ARG A 104 16.53 15.36 13.22
CA ARG A 104 16.12 16.73 13.57
C ARG A 104 17.23 17.74 13.39
N CYS A 105 16.84 19.00 13.12
CA CYS A 105 17.70 20.16 13.05
C CYS A 105 16.91 21.45 13.28
N ASP A 106 17.50 22.47 13.86
CA ASP A 106 16.85 23.78 14.05
C ASP A 106 16.91 24.64 12.76
N GLU A 107 17.72 24.28 11.79
CA GLU A 107 17.82 24.94 10.50
C GLU A 107 17.53 23.96 9.35
N LEU A 108 16.70 24.38 8.37
CA LEU A 108 16.30 23.53 7.24
C LEU A 108 17.49 22.86 6.53
N LEU A 109 18.56 23.60 6.30
CA LEU A 109 19.77 23.11 5.63
C LEU A 109 20.95 22.98 6.59
N GLY A 110 20.68 22.79 7.89
CA GLY A 110 21.70 22.65 8.92
C GLY A 110 22.24 21.23 9.06
N GLU A 111 22.98 21.00 10.13
CA GLU A 111 23.52 19.69 10.49
C GLU A 111 22.49 18.90 11.29
N TYR A 112 21.92 17.86 10.68
CA TYR A 112 20.94 17.00 11.32
C TYR A 112 21.60 16.01 12.27
N GLU A 113 20.96 15.75 13.39
CA GLU A 113 21.21 14.58 14.23
C GLU A 113 20.14 13.53 14.03
N GLY A 114 20.45 12.25 14.25
CA GLY A 114 19.54 11.14 14.00
C GLY A 114 19.49 10.15 15.15
N LYS A 115 18.30 9.59 15.40
CA LYS A 115 18.05 8.65 16.48
C LYS A 115 17.04 7.58 16.03
N VAL A 116 17.16 6.35 16.55
CA VAL A 116 16.11 5.34 16.50
C VAL A 116 15.03 5.74 17.50
N VAL A 117 13.78 5.88 17.05
CA VAL A 117 12.63 6.29 17.90
C VAL A 117 11.62 5.17 18.13
N LEU A 118 11.69 4.09 17.36
CA LEU A 118 10.97 2.83 17.58
C LEU A 118 11.73 1.69 16.94
N CYS A 119 11.90 0.58 17.66
CA CYS A 119 12.49 -0.62 17.07
C CYS A 119 11.92 -1.88 17.74
N ASP A 120 10.78 -2.33 17.24
CA ASP A 120 10.06 -3.49 17.76
C ASP A 120 9.27 -4.20 16.66
N SER A 121 9.07 -5.50 16.80
CA SER A 121 8.32 -6.34 15.86
C SER A 121 6.99 -6.84 16.42
N MET A 122 6.62 -6.49 17.63
CA MET A 122 5.43 -7.01 18.31
C MET A 122 5.35 -8.55 18.24
N ASP A 123 6.50 -9.23 18.34
CA ASP A 123 6.66 -10.69 18.20
C ASP A 123 6.18 -11.26 16.85
N TYR A 124 5.98 -10.43 15.81
CA TYR A 124 5.52 -10.90 14.51
C TYR A 124 6.68 -11.14 13.54
N TYR A 125 7.25 -12.35 13.55
CA TYR A 125 8.30 -12.84 12.61
C TYR A 125 9.49 -11.91 12.43
N GLY A 126 9.77 -11.04 13.40
CA GLY A 126 10.82 -10.03 13.31
C GLY A 126 10.52 -8.86 12.36
N ASN A 127 9.33 -8.78 11.79
CA ASN A 127 8.91 -7.64 10.97
C ASN A 127 8.66 -6.42 11.86
N GLY A 128 9.58 -5.46 11.81
CA GLY A 128 9.48 -4.25 12.62
C GLY A 128 8.32 -3.34 12.20
N VAL A 129 7.74 -2.65 13.18
CA VAL A 129 6.76 -1.58 12.98
C VAL A 129 7.51 -0.31 12.60
N ALA A 130 7.34 0.17 11.39
CA ALA A 130 8.01 1.38 10.90
C ALA A 130 7.36 1.92 9.62
N GLN A 131 7.89 3.03 9.12
CA GLN A 131 7.44 3.83 8.00
C GLN A 131 6.05 4.43 8.20
N GLY A 132 6.05 5.71 8.45
CA GLY A 132 4.86 6.54 8.59
C GLY A 132 5.19 7.85 9.26
N GLY A 133 4.15 8.59 9.57
CA GLY A 133 4.25 9.93 10.11
C GLY A 133 3.68 10.06 11.50
N ILE A 134 3.86 11.24 12.06
CA ILE A 134 3.30 11.64 13.36
C ILE A 134 2.25 12.73 13.19
N VAL A 135 1.31 12.79 14.10
CA VAL A 135 0.22 13.78 14.10
C VAL A 135 -0.11 14.18 15.52
N GLU A 136 -0.37 15.47 15.71
CA GLU A 136 -0.94 16.02 16.93
C GLU A 136 -2.47 16.07 16.82
N THR A 137 -3.15 15.62 17.86
CA THR A 137 -4.60 15.77 17.96
C THR A 137 -4.98 17.16 18.48
N PRO A 138 -6.24 17.58 18.30
CA PRO A 138 -6.71 18.85 18.88
C PRO A 138 -6.55 18.96 20.41
N ASP A 139 -6.45 17.84 21.12
CA ASP A 139 -6.23 17.78 22.57
C ASP A 139 -4.75 17.81 22.96
N GLY A 140 -3.83 17.85 21.99
CA GLY A 140 -2.39 17.89 22.22
C GLY A 140 -1.75 16.53 22.44
N ASP A 141 -2.49 15.44 22.24
CA ASP A 141 -1.91 14.08 22.23
C ASP A 141 -1.25 13.81 20.88
N TRP A 142 -0.11 13.14 20.90
CA TRP A 142 0.62 12.78 19.69
C TRP A 142 0.54 11.30 19.38
N TYR A 143 0.36 10.98 18.11
CA TYR A 143 0.32 9.62 17.60
C TYR A 143 1.20 9.46 16.36
N ALA A 144 1.72 8.25 16.18
CA ALA A 144 2.35 7.80 14.95
C ALA A 144 1.45 6.76 14.26
N LEU A 145 1.18 6.96 12.98
CA LEU A 145 0.54 5.95 12.12
C LEU A 145 1.63 5.34 11.24
N LEU A 146 1.99 4.13 11.56
CA LEU A 146 3.03 3.34 10.90
C LEU A 146 2.41 2.11 10.23
N PHE A 147 3.23 1.19 9.73
CA PHE A 147 2.74 -0.13 9.34
C PHE A 147 3.67 -1.26 9.76
N GLN A 148 3.16 -2.48 9.70
CA GLN A 148 3.92 -3.71 9.79
C GLN A 148 3.59 -4.61 8.60
N ASP A 149 4.61 -5.22 7.97
CA ASP A 149 4.39 -6.14 6.85
C ASP A 149 3.90 -7.50 7.35
N HIS A 150 2.76 -7.94 6.83
CA HIS A 150 2.13 -9.22 7.12
C HIS A 150 2.09 -10.15 5.89
N GLY A 151 3.11 -10.10 5.05
CA GLY A 151 3.23 -10.97 3.88
C GLY A 151 2.07 -10.80 2.90
N ALA A 152 1.33 -11.85 2.63
CA ALA A 152 0.23 -11.86 1.66
C ALA A 152 -0.96 -10.96 2.06
N VAL A 153 -1.14 -10.68 3.34
CA VAL A 153 -2.17 -9.74 3.84
C VAL A 153 -1.78 -8.29 3.51
N GLY A 154 -0.48 -8.03 3.34
CA GLY A 154 0.04 -6.71 3.00
C GLY A 154 0.53 -5.94 4.23
N ARG A 155 0.47 -4.62 4.15
CA ARG A 155 0.93 -3.70 5.18
C ARG A 155 -0.22 -3.35 6.11
N ILE A 156 -0.15 -3.84 7.35
CA ILE A 156 -1.16 -3.57 8.36
C ILE A 156 -0.84 -2.24 9.04
N PRO A 157 -1.75 -1.25 9.03
CA PRO A 157 -1.57 -0.01 9.78
C PRO A 157 -1.47 -0.27 11.28
N VAL A 158 -0.53 0.40 11.92
CA VAL A 158 -0.27 0.29 13.36
C VAL A 158 -0.24 1.70 13.95
N LEU A 159 -1.22 2.03 14.79
CA LEU A 159 -1.27 3.28 15.51
C LEU A 159 -0.48 3.15 16.81
N GLN A 160 0.43 4.09 17.08
CA GLN A 160 1.26 4.12 18.27
C GLN A 160 1.20 5.48 18.97
N PRO A 161 1.23 5.55 20.31
CA PRO A 161 1.38 6.81 21.01
C PRO A 161 2.77 7.39 20.75
N VAL A 162 2.90 8.72 20.88
CA VAL A 162 4.18 9.41 20.79
C VAL A 162 4.37 10.27 22.03
N THR A 163 5.53 10.12 22.68
CA THR A 163 5.94 10.94 23.82
C THR A 163 7.17 11.77 23.44
N TRP A 164 7.18 13.04 23.77
CA TRP A 164 8.30 13.92 23.51
C TRP A 164 9.32 13.87 24.65
N GLU A 165 10.54 13.43 24.35
CA GLU A 165 11.65 13.36 25.32
C GLU A 165 12.87 14.09 24.78
N ASP A 166 13.32 15.11 25.47
CA ASP A 166 14.46 15.95 25.05
C ASP A 166 14.37 16.45 23.60
N GLY A 167 13.12 16.74 23.13
CA GLY A 167 12.82 17.15 21.77
C GLY A 167 12.86 16.02 20.73
N TRP A 168 12.78 14.75 21.14
CA TRP A 168 12.61 13.60 20.26
C TRP A 168 11.22 12.99 20.37
N PRO A 169 10.55 12.65 19.25
CA PRO A 169 9.28 11.95 19.26
C PRO A 169 9.52 10.43 19.47
N ILE A 170 9.55 10.01 20.72
CA ILE A 170 9.65 8.59 21.06
C ILE A 170 8.31 7.91 20.76
N VAL A 171 8.34 6.93 19.89
CA VAL A 171 7.15 6.21 19.40
C VAL A 171 6.93 4.94 20.20
N GLY A 172 5.67 4.65 20.54
CA GLY A 172 5.31 3.56 21.44
C GLY A 172 5.59 3.93 22.91
N VAL A 173 5.98 2.97 23.69
CA VAL A 173 6.45 3.16 25.08
C VAL A 173 7.94 2.85 25.14
N ASP A 174 8.74 3.84 25.46
CA ASP A 174 10.22 3.72 25.50
C ASP A 174 10.85 3.21 24.19
N GLY A 175 10.21 3.47 23.02
CA GLY A 175 10.68 3.00 21.70
C GLY A 175 10.31 1.56 21.36
N GLU A 176 9.40 0.96 22.11
CA GLU A 176 8.79 -0.35 21.84
C GLU A 176 7.30 -0.17 21.47
N ALA A 177 6.82 -0.95 20.49
CA ALA A 177 5.43 -0.87 20.05
C ALA A 177 4.48 -1.49 21.08
N VAL A 178 3.29 -0.90 21.23
CA VAL A 178 2.23 -1.44 22.09
C VAL A 178 1.09 -2.01 21.27
N SER A 179 0.51 -3.10 21.73
CA SER A 179 -0.60 -3.78 21.04
C SER A 179 -1.97 -3.15 21.32
N GLU A 180 -2.07 -2.37 22.38
CA GLU A 180 -3.30 -1.69 22.79
C GLU A 180 -2.97 -0.25 23.20
N ILE A 181 -3.79 0.69 22.76
CA ILE A 181 -3.70 2.10 23.15
C ILE A 181 -5.07 2.64 23.52
N GLU A 182 -5.10 3.56 24.48
CA GLU A 182 -6.30 4.35 24.77
C GLU A 182 -6.28 5.60 23.88
N VAL A 183 -7.36 5.83 23.14
CA VAL A 183 -7.57 7.05 22.37
C VAL A 183 -8.78 7.81 22.90
N LYS A 184 -8.66 9.13 23.01
CA LYS A 184 -9.79 9.99 23.31
C LYS A 184 -10.73 10.03 22.12
N SER A 185 -12.02 9.84 22.34
CA SER A 185 -13.03 9.89 21.29
C SER A 185 -14.37 10.35 21.87
N ASP A 186 -15.00 11.30 21.20
CA ASP A 186 -16.38 11.70 21.47
C ASP A 186 -17.41 10.75 20.84
N LYS A 187 -16.95 9.75 20.07
CA LYS A 187 -17.81 8.78 19.40
C LYS A 187 -18.37 7.79 20.42
N THR A 188 -19.67 7.78 20.56
CA THR A 188 -20.41 6.92 21.51
C THR A 188 -20.89 5.62 20.90
N GLU A 189 -20.93 5.54 19.56
CA GLU A 189 -21.34 4.37 18.81
C GLU A 189 -20.26 4.03 17.77
N TRP A 190 -19.88 2.77 17.72
CA TRP A 190 -18.94 2.22 16.75
C TRP A 190 -19.67 1.25 15.85
N THR A 191 -19.55 1.46 14.55
CA THR A 191 -20.01 0.49 13.56
C THR A 191 -18.81 -0.36 13.18
N GLU A 192 -18.90 -1.65 13.37
CA GLU A 192 -17.91 -2.56 12.80
C GLU A 192 -17.95 -2.45 11.28
N SER A 193 -16.80 -2.24 10.68
CA SER A 193 -16.62 -2.28 9.23
C SER A 193 -15.55 -3.31 8.91
N THR A 194 -15.81 -4.14 7.93
CA THR A 194 -14.84 -5.11 7.42
C THR A 194 -14.14 -4.55 6.19
N LEU A 195 -12.93 -5.04 5.91
CA LEU A 195 -12.22 -4.71 4.66
C LEU A 195 -12.67 -5.59 3.49
N MET A 196 -13.42 -6.66 3.79
CA MET A 196 -13.95 -7.62 2.82
C MET A 196 -15.45 -7.75 2.98
N TYR A 197 -16.12 -7.87 1.86
CA TYR A 197 -17.56 -8.06 1.81
C TYR A 197 -17.92 -9.15 0.81
N SER A 198 -18.97 -9.93 1.13
CA SER A 198 -19.66 -10.72 0.12
C SER A 198 -20.51 -9.78 -0.74
N ASP A 199 -20.55 -10.02 -2.04
CA ASP A 199 -21.27 -9.18 -2.98
C ASP A 199 -22.04 -10.08 -3.96
N GLU A 200 -23.33 -9.86 -4.07
CA GLU A 200 -24.23 -10.59 -4.98
C GLU A 200 -24.38 -9.87 -6.32
N PHE A 201 -23.68 -8.74 -6.51
CA PHE A 201 -23.68 -7.93 -7.73
C PHE A 201 -25.09 -7.53 -8.23
N ASP A 202 -25.98 -7.18 -7.31
CA ASP A 202 -27.34 -6.72 -7.59
C ASP A 202 -27.44 -5.20 -7.75
N TYR A 203 -26.47 -4.61 -8.43
CA TYR A 203 -26.36 -3.17 -8.68
C TYR A 203 -27.40 -2.68 -9.70
N THR A 204 -27.90 -1.47 -9.48
CA THR A 204 -28.80 -0.79 -10.42
C THR A 204 -28.09 0.10 -11.43
N GLU A 205 -26.84 0.46 -11.14
CA GLU A 205 -25.95 1.25 -11.98
C GLU A 205 -24.62 0.50 -12.19
N ASN A 206 -23.91 0.77 -13.28
CA ASN A 206 -22.65 0.10 -13.57
C ASN A 206 -21.49 0.73 -12.77
N GLU A 207 -21.65 0.74 -11.45
CA GLU A 207 -20.69 1.23 -10.47
C GLU A 207 -20.51 0.18 -9.38
N LEU A 208 -19.27 0.02 -8.90
CA LEU A 208 -18.91 -0.91 -7.82
C LEU A 208 -18.75 -0.17 -6.50
N ASP A 209 -19.09 -0.83 -5.42
CA ASP A 209 -18.85 -0.32 -4.08
C ASP A 209 -17.36 -0.12 -3.79
N LEU A 210 -17.02 0.77 -2.85
CA LEU A 210 -15.65 1.19 -2.55
C LEU A 210 -14.73 0.11 -1.99
N HIS A 211 -15.26 -1.02 -1.54
CA HIS A 211 -14.45 -2.17 -1.10
C HIS A 211 -13.81 -2.94 -2.27
N TRP A 212 -14.32 -2.75 -3.49
CA TRP A 212 -13.72 -3.28 -4.68
C TRP A 212 -12.59 -2.40 -5.20
N GLN A 213 -11.52 -3.02 -5.66
CA GLN A 213 -10.36 -2.36 -6.23
C GLN A 213 -9.95 -3.01 -7.54
N TRP A 214 -9.61 -2.18 -8.51
CA TRP A 214 -9.03 -2.65 -9.76
C TRP A 214 -7.51 -2.85 -9.60
N ASN A 215 -6.99 -3.98 -10.07
CA ASN A 215 -5.54 -4.20 -10.10
C ASN A 215 -4.82 -3.17 -10.98
N HIS A 216 -5.46 -2.73 -12.07
CA HIS A 216 -5.03 -1.66 -12.96
C HIS A 216 -6.21 -0.74 -13.27
N ASN A 217 -5.96 0.38 -13.96
CA ASN A 217 -7.06 1.19 -14.49
C ASN A 217 -7.96 0.34 -15.37
N PRO A 218 -9.25 0.24 -15.08
CA PRO A 218 -10.17 -0.62 -15.83
C PRO A 218 -10.38 -0.11 -17.26
N ASP A 219 -10.72 -1.04 -18.14
CA ASP A 219 -11.32 -0.75 -19.42
C ASP A 219 -12.84 -0.81 -19.23
N ASN A 220 -13.47 0.34 -19.10
CA ASN A 220 -14.87 0.46 -18.70
C ASN A 220 -15.86 -0.03 -19.77
N ASP A 221 -15.41 -0.23 -21.00
CA ASP A 221 -16.24 -0.79 -22.08
C ASP A 221 -16.31 -2.34 -21.99
N ASN A 222 -15.51 -2.96 -21.12
CA ASN A 222 -15.33 -4.41 -21.08
C ASN A 222 -15.60 -5.05 -19.70
N TRP A 223 -16.43 -4.39 -18.88
CA TRP A 223 -17.01 -5.01 -17.68
C TRP A 223 -18.39 -4.46 -17.38
N SER A 224 -19.22 -5.23 -16.67
CA SER A 224 -20.55 -4.81 -16.28
C SER A 224 -21.04 -5.56 -15.04
N VAL A 225 -21.80 -4.87 -14.17
CA VAL A 225 -22.62 -5.43 -13.10
C VAL A 225 -24.13 -5.27 -13.37
N THR A 226 -24.50 -4.70 -14.52
CA THR A 226 -25.89 -4.44 -14.89
C THR A 226 -26.37 -5.20 -16.13
N ASP A 227 -25.48 -5.75 -16.96
CA ASP A 227 -25.86 -6.56 -18.14
C ASP A 227 -26.61 -7.82 -17.79
N ARG A 228 -26.34 -8.36 -16.61
CA ARG A 228 -27.04 -9.51 -16.03
C ARG A 228 -27.12 -9.31 -14.52
N GLU A 229 -28.33 -9.12 -14.03
CA GLU A 229 -28.61 -8.92 -12.59
C GLU A 229 -27.98 -10.04 -11.75
N GLY A 230 -27.29 -9.66 -10.67
CA GLY A 230 -26.61 -10.58 -9.76
C GLY A 230 -25.30 -11.16 -10.30
N TRP A 231 -24.69 -10.54 -11.31
CA TRP A 231 -23.45 -11.04 -11.91
C TRP A 231 -22.47 -9.92 -12.24
N PHE A 232 -21.23 -10.13 -11.88
CA PHE A 232 -20.12 -9.37 -12.43
C PHE A 232 -19.63 -10.02 -13.72
N ARG A 233 -19.66 -9.28 -14.82
CA ARG A 233 -19.22 -9.72 -16.15
C ARG A 233 -17.94 -9.05 -16.56
N ILE A 234 -16.99 -9.83 -17.07
CA ILE A 234 -15.80 -9.34 -17.77
C ILE A 234 -15.87 -9.82 -19.21
N THR A 235 -15.64 -8.92 -20.16
CA THR A 235 -15.48 -9.24 -21.58
C THR A 235 -13.99 -9.14 -21.93
N THR A 236 -13.39 -10.19 -22.45
CA THR A 236 -11.98 -10.18 -22.85
C THR A 236 -11.80 -9.30 -24.09
N SER A 237 -10.87 -8.32 -24.01
CA SER A 237 -10.59 -7.39 -25.11
C SER A 237 -9.17 -7.53 -25.66
N ARG A 238 -8.32 -8.28 -24.97
CA ARG A 238 -6.90 -8.50 -25.35
C ARG A 238 -6.37 -9.77 -24.72
N THR A 239 -5.23 -10.22 -25.22
CA THR A 239 -4.44 -11.29 -24.59
C THR A 239 -3.40 -10.69 -23.67
N ASP A 240 -3.34 -11.12 -22.43
CA ASP A 240 -2.33 -10.73 -21.44
C ASP A 240 -1.41 -11.94 -21.16
N ALA A 241 -0.13 -11.67 -20.91
CA ALA A 241 0.88 -12.71 -20.69
C ALA A 241 0.73 -13.39 -19.32
N ASP A 242 0.14 -12.71 -18.37
CA ASP A 242 0.00 -13.17 -16.99
C ASP A 242 -1.16 -12.47 -16.25
N ILE A 243 -1.54 -13.04 -15.09
CA ILE A 243 -2.59 -12.49 -14.23
C ILE A 243 -2.23 -11.10 -13.68
N PHE A 244 -0.94 -10.77 -13.55
CA PHE A 244 -0.49 -9.49 -12.98
C PHE A 244 -0.74 -8.31 -13.92
N HIS A 245 -0.87 -8.58 -15.23
CA HIS A 245 -1.16 -7.58 -16.27
C HIS A 245 -2.58 -7.68 -16.82
N ALA A 246 -3.33 -8.74 -16.44
CA ALA A 246 -4.69 -8.96 -16.90
C ALA A 246 -5.58 -7.75 -16.57
N ARG A 247 -6.22 -7.20 -17.63
CA ARG A 247 -7.13 -6.04 -17.51
C ARG A 247 -8.42 -6.48 -16.85
N ASN A 248 -9.05 -5.54 -16.11
CA ASN A 248 -10.29 -5.76 -15.39
C ASN A 248 -10.24 -6.86 -14.32
N SER A 249 -9.05 -7.13 -13.76
CA SER A 249 -8.92 -7.95 -12.56
C SER A 249 -9.45 -7.17 -11.36
N LEU A 250 -10.59 -7.64 -10.82
CA LEU A 250 -11.26 -7.06 -9.67
C LEU A 250 -10.75 -7.71 -8.39
N THR A 251 -10.43 -6.92 -7.38
CA THR A 251 -9.79 -7.39 -6.15
C THR A 251 -10.45 -6.84 -4.90
N GLN A 252 -10.32 -7.58 -3.82
CA GLN A 252 -10.55 -7.10 -2.45
C GLN A 252 -9.30 -7.38 -1.61
N ARG A 253 -9.17 -6.68 -0.49
CA ARG A 253 -8.17 -7.00 0.53
C ARG A 253 -8.50 -8.33 1.19
N THR A 254 -7.49 -8.99 1.73
CA THR A 254 -7.66 -10.20 2.54
C THR A 254 -7.42 -9.87 4.01
N GLU A 255 -8.07 -10.59 4.89
CA GLU A 255 -7.80 -10.58 6.32
C GLU A 255 -6.95 -11.80 6.69
N GLY A 256 -6.10 -11.65 7.69
CA GLY A 256 -5.28 -12.73 8.22
C GLY A 256 -5.82 -13.24 9.55
N PRO A 257 -5.30 -14.36 10.07
CA PRO A 257 -4.34 -15.26 9.44
C PRO A 257 -4.96 -16.23 8.42
N TYR A 258 -6.28 -16.31 8.33
CA TYR A 258 -7.03 -17.18 7.42
C TYR A 258 -8.10 -16.39 6.68
N CYS A 259 -8.21 -16.63 5.40
CA CYS A 259 -9.23 -16.05 4.56
C CYS A 259 -9.76 -17.12 3.61
N THR A 260 -11.05 -17.10 3.33
CA THR A 260 -11.68 -17.99 2.35
C THR A 260 -12.58 -17.16 1.45
N THR A 261 -12.43 -17.35 0.15
CA THR A 261 -13.28 -16.72 -0.87
C THR A 261 -13.93 -17.81 -1.73
N GLU A 262 -15.21 -17.64 -2.02
CA GLU A 262 -15.98 -18.50 -2.91
C GLU A 262 -16.70 -17.66 -3.96
N VAL A 263 -16.70 -18.11 -5.20
CA VAL A 263 -17.46 -17.51 -6.30
C VAL A 263 -18.18 -18.57 -7.12
N LEU A 264 -19.35 -18.21 -7.67
CA LEU A 264 -20.00 -18.97 -8.72
C LEU A 264 -19.54 -18.40 -10.07
N LEU A 265 -18.84 -19.21 -10.86
CA LEU A 265 -18.37 -18.86 -12.20
C LEU A 265 -19.29 -19.45 -13.25
N ASP A 266 -19.75 -18.60 -14.20
CA ASP A 266 -20.42 -19.02 -15.42
C ASP A 266 -19.41 -19.09 -16.57
N THR A 267 -19.13 -20.30 -17.05
CA THR A 267 -18.16 -20.59 -18.11
C THR A 267 -18.78 -20.68 -19.50
N SER A 268 -20.07 -20.42 -19.64
CA SER A 268 -20.80 -20.59 -20.91
C SER A 268 -20.31 -19.66 -22.02
N GLY A 269 -19.71 -18.52 -21.65
CA GLY A 269 -19.19 -17.53 -22.59
C GLY A 269 -17.69 -17.67 -22.91
N LEU A 270 -16.98 -18.62 -22.32
CA LEU A 270 -15.54 -18.81 -22.58
C LEU A 270 -15.28 -19.41 -23.96
N ASN A 271 -14.23 -18.91 -24.62
CA ASN A 271 -13.76 -19.40 -25.92
C ASN A 271 -12.38 -20.09 -25.75
N PRO A 272 -11.91 -20.85 -26.74
CA PRO A 272 -10.57 -21.45 -26.70
C PRO A 272 -9.48 -20.42 -26.38
N GLY A 273 -8.70 -20.68 -25.32
CA GLY A 273 -7.66 -19.80 -24.78
C GLY A 273 -8.11 -18.85 -23.71
N ASP A 274 -9.43 -18.73 -23.40
CA ASP A 274 -9.91 -17.93 -22.28
C ASP A 274 -9.71 -18.67 -20.95
N TYR A 275 -9.27 -17.92 -19.94
CA TYR A 275 -9.14 -18.35 -18.54
C TYR A 275 -9.95 -17.42 -17.65
N ALA A 276 -10.74 -17.96 -16.74
CA ALA A 276 -11.50 -17.21 -15.75
C ALA A 276 -11.50 -17.91 -14.40
N GLY A 277 -11.51 -17.16 -13.31
CA GLY A 277 -11.50 -17.74 -11.97
C GLY A 277 -11.20 -16.74 -10.86
N ILE A 278 -10.74 -17.26 -9.73
CA ILE A 278 -10.30 -16.47 -8.59
C ILE A 278 -8.83 -16.75 -8.27
N SER A 279 -8.20 -15.80 -7.62
CA SER A 279 -6.76 -15.87 -7.30
C SER A 279 -6.46 -15.31 -5.91
N ALA A 280 -5.64 -16.03 -5.14
CA ALA A 280 -4.86 -15.46 -4.06
C ALA A 280 -3.65 -14.77 -4.69
N PHE A 281 -3.55 -13.43 -4.57
CA PHE A 281 -2.81 -12.62 -5.49
C PHE A 281 -1.94 -11.57 -4.80
N GLN A 282 -0.62 -11.62 -5.08
CA GLN A 282 0.34 -10.58 -4.69
C GLN A 282 1.48 -10.57 -5.74
N SER A 283 2.75 -10.76 -5.39
CA SER A 283 3.87 -11.01 -6.33
C SER A 283 3.94 -12.46 -6.79
N PHE A 284 3.25 -13.33 -6.10
CA PHE A 284 2.99 -14.72 -6.42
C PHE A 284 1.47 -14.92 -6.39
N ALA A 285 0.93 -15.65 -7.36
CA ALA A 285 -0.49 -15.91 -7.50
C ALA A 285 -0.78 -17.42 -7.45
N GLY A 286 -1.73 -17.81 -6.61
CA GLY A 286 -2.37 -19.12 -6.68
C GLY A 286 -3.76 -18.95 -7.30
N MET A 287 -4.11 -19.74 -8.31
CA MET A 287 -5.32 -19.56 -9.12
C MET A 287 -6.15 -20.82 -9.16
N VAL A 288 -7.44 -20.70 -8.98
CA VAL A 288 -8.43 -21.72 -9.31
C VAL A 288 -9.45 -21.16 -10.29
N GLY A 289 -9.79 -21.91 -11.32
CA GLY A 289 -10.65 -21.39 -12.37
C GLY A 289 -11.09 -22.43 -13.38
N ALA A 290 -11.61 -21.93 -14.50
CA ALA A 290 -11.90 -22.72 -15.68
C ALA A 290 -11.26 -22.09 -16.92
N TYR A 291 -10.93 -22.92 -17.90
CA TYR A 291 -10.46 -22.49 -19.20
C TYR A 291 -11.03 -23.35 -20.29
N VAL A 292 -10.94 -22.90 -21.54
CA VAL A 292 -11.26 -23.69 -22.73
C VAL A 292 -9.97 -23.99 -23.48
N GLY A 293 -9.71 -25.29 -23.66
CA GLY A 293 -8.54 -25.77 -24.42
C GLY A 293 -8.69 -25.52 -25.93
N ASP A 294 -7.59 -25.71 -26.66
CA ASP A 294 -7.56 -25.61 -28.13
C ASP A 294 -8.50 -26.62 -28.81
N ASP A 295 -8.84 -27.68 -28.12
CA ASP A 295 -9.80 -28.72 -28.57
C ASP A 295 -11.26 -28.28 -28.39
N GLY A 296 -11.51 -27.12 -27.76
CA GLY A 296 -12.83 -26.58 -27.43
C GLY A 296 -13.45 -27.21 -26.18
N GLN A 297 -12.72 -28.08 -25.47
CA GLN A 297 -13.17 -28.68 -24.22
C GLN A 297 -12.92 -27.73 -23.04
N LYS A 298 -13.86 -27.69 -22.09
CA LYS A 298 -13.72 -26.94 -20.83
C LYS A 298 -12.98 -27.77 -19.78
N TYR A 299 -12.16 -27.08 -18.99
CA TYR A 299 -11.43 -27.66 -17.88
C TYR A 299 -11.55 -26.78 -16.64
N VAL A 300 -11.64 -27.36 -15.46
CA VAL A 300 -11.29 -26.68 -14.20
C VAL A 300 -9.81 -26.84 -13.94
N TYR A 301 -9.15 -25.84 -13.40
CA TYR A 301 -7.72 -25.87 -13.18
C TYR A 301 -7.31 -25.32 -11.81
N PHE A 302 -6.14 -25.79 -11.36
CA PHE A 302 -5.32 -25.16 -10.34
C PHE A 302 -3.96 -24.83 -10.94
N ALA A 303 -3.54 -23.58 -10.79
CA ALA A 303 -2.27 -23.11 -11.28
C ALA A 303 -1.64 -22.12 -10.31
N HIS A 304 -0.34 -21.89 -10.47
CA HIS A 304 0.34 -20.78 -9.82
C HIS A 304 1.21 -20.02 -10.81
N GLN A 305 1.55 -18.78 -10.45
CA GLN A 305 2.39 -17.92 -11.26
C GLN A 305 3.20 -16.98 -10.37
N THR A 306 4.49 -16.87 -10.66
CA THR A 306 5.34 -15.81 -10.12
C THR A 306 5.42 -14.67 -11.13
N ARG A 307 5.38 -13.42 -10.67
CA ARG A 307 5.48 -12.25 -11.55
C ARG A 307 6.70 -12.34 -12.47
N GLY A 308 6.48 -12.17 -13.78
CA GLY A 308 7.52 -12.26 -14.81
C GLY A 308 7.90 -13.68 -15.22
N GLN A 309 7.17 -14.71 -14.76
CA GLN A 309 7.33 -16.10 -15.18
C GLN A 309 6.05 -16.61 -15.86
N GLU A 310 6.18 -17.69 -16.62
CA GLU A 310 5.02 -18.37 -17.21
C GLU A 310 4.16 -19.00 -16.09
N GLN A 311 2.86 -19.15 -16.39
CA GLN A 311 1.94 -19.86 -15.52
C GLN A 311 2.31 -21.35 -15.46
N ASP A 312 2.38 -21.90 -14.26
CA ASP A 312 2.58 -23.33 -14.03
C ASP A 312 1.23 -23.99 -13.71
N LEU A 313 0.73 -24.76 -14.67
CA LEU A 313 -0.49 -25.54 -14.52
C LEU A 313 -0.20 -26.79 -13.69
N VAL A 314 -0.66 -26.80 -12.43
CA VAL A 314 -0.41 -27.90 -11.49
C VAL A 314 -1.35 -29.07 -11.74
N ARG A 315 -2.62 -28.78 -12.04
CA ARG A 315 -3.66 -29.79 -12.26
C ARG A 315 -4.81 -29.19 -13.04
N ASP A 316 -5.41 -30.00 -13.90
CA ASP A 316 -6.70 -29.75 -14.54
C ASP A 316 -7.55 -31.00 -14.64
N GLU A 317 -8.87 -30.80 -14.79
CA GLU A 317 -9.85 -31.87 -15.02
C GLU A 317 -10.97 -31.36 -15.94
N GLU A 318 -11.54 -32.24 -16.78
CA GLU A 318 -12.63 -31.88 -17.67
C GLU A 318 -13.83 -31.33 -16.89
N LEU A 319 -14.40 -30.22 -17.41
CA LEU A 319 -15.61 -29.58 -16.89
C LEU A 319 -16.78 -29.79 -17.88
N ASN A 320 -17.78 -30.55 -17.45
CA ASN A 320 -18.94 -30.88 -18.27
C ASN A 320 -20.20 -30.06 -17.93
N GLN A 321 -20.04 -28.89 -17.32
CA GLN A 321 -21.12 -27.99 -16.95
C GLN A 321 -20.69 -26.52 -17.13
N ASP A 322 -21.68 -25.62 -17.21
CA ASP A 322 -21.41 -24.20 -17.40
C ASP A 322 -21.17 -23.46 -16.10
N LEU A 323 -21.79 -23.88 -15.01
CA LEU A 323 -21.69 -23.23 -13.71
C LEU A 323 -20.79 -24.06 -12.79
N VAL A 324 -19.83 -23.40 -12.15
CA VAL A 324 -18.91 -24.04 -11.20
C VAL A 324 -18.65 -23.13 -9.99
N TYR A 325 -18.73 -23.73 -8.80
CA TYR A 325 -18.27 -23.04 -7.58
C TYR A 325 -16.76 -23.20 -7.42
N LEU A 326 -16.07 -22.10 -7.27
CA LEU A 326 -14.64 -22.04 -7.03
C LEU A 326 -14.42 -21.53 -5.61
N LYS A 327 -13.43 -22.13 -4.92
CA LYS A 327 -13.09 -21.76 -3.55
C LYS A 327 -11.58 -21.75 -3.37
N ILE A 328 -11.08 -20.72 -2.72
CA ILE A 328 -9.66 -20.55 -2.39
C ILE A 328 -9.50 -20.19 -0.92
#